data_49d49a1fa0021f51efc5a4de3b05d597
#
_entry.id   49d49a1fa0021f51efc5a4de3b05d597
#
_cell.length_a   1.000
_cell.length_b   1.000
_cell.length_c   1.000
_cell.angle_alpha   90.00
_cell.angle_beta   90.00
_cell.angle_gamma   90.00
#
_symmetry.space_group_name_H-M   'P 1'
#
loop_
_entity.id
_entity.type
_entity.pdbx_description
1 polymer ?
#
loop_
_entity_poly.entity_id
_entity_poly.type
_entity_poly.pdbx_seq_one_letter_code
_entity_poly.pdbx_strand_id
1 'polypeptide(L)'
;MRTAIVGAGIAGLAAARGFARAGVADVHLLELEDQPGGNSRGHVLAGMACPLGAHYLPLPGPQTREVAEWLHEIGLLRVEAGRTVADERHLCHSPQERLFIDGAWAEGLLPPAEPGSPTLAQYRRFAAAVARVQSIGFALPSTRAPWTVAHAALDAVTFETWLQREQFDDARLRWYLDYCCRDDYGAGPAHVSAWAGLHYYASRHGFYVPGDGSGSGNGSGNIGIGSDSDSDAEREPVFTWPEGNAWLATRLAAPLAQRLHTGRVVLRVQEQRDGVSVLAWDEAEQQVEHWQAARVVLALPLFVAARILESPPPALVAAVAGLGYAPWLVANLHLDRPLLDRPGAPPSWDNVAYGAAGLGYVDAMHQSLRQGGGATVLTAYHAVPAAERAALLARPPAFCAGRVLDDLARVHPDIRLRVQRVDLMRYGHAMAVPAPGVRGSAALAALRAARGRVRFAHADLVGYSVFEEAFTLGHQAAA
;
A
#
# COMPACT_ATOMS: atom_id res chain seq x y z
N MET A 1 -22.14 11.49 -21.54
CA MET A 1 -22.15 10.56 -20.40
C MET A 1 -22.51 11.27 -19.09
N ARG A 2 -23.00 10.54 -18.09
CA ARG A 2 -23.27 11.14 -16.77
C ARG A 2 -22.01 11.38 -15.96
N THR A 3 -21.10 10.40 -15.93
CA THR A 3 -19.89 10.52 -15.14
C THR A 3 -18.69 9.96 -15.89
N ALA A 4 -17.61 10.73 -15.97
CA ALA A 4 -16.30 10.24 -16.36
C ALA A 4 -15.41 10.12 -15.10
N ILE A 5 -14.64 9.06 -15.03
CA ILE A 5 -13.61 8.85 -13.98
C ILE A 5 -12.27 8.79 -14.70
N VAL A 6 -11.34 9.63 -14.28
CA VAL A 6 -9.98 9.67 -14.83
C VAL A 6 -9.05 8.93 -13.88
N GLY A 7 -8.51 7.81 -14.37
CA GLY A 7 -7.72 6.86 -13.62
C GLY A 7 -8.53 5.65 -13.12
N ALA A 8 -8.06 4.45 -13.43
CA ALA A 8 -8.64 3.17 -13.01
C ALA A 8 -7.75 2.44 -11.98
N GLY A 9 -7.08 3.18 -11.11
CA GLY A 9 -6.53 2.65 -9.86
C GLY A 9 -7.65 2.27 -8.88
N ILE A 10 -7.29 1.76 -7.70
CA ILE A 10 -8.27 1.31 -6.69
C ILE A 10 -9.33 2.40 -6.38
N ALA A 11 -8.92 3.66 -6.26
CA ALA A 11 -9.86 4.77 -5.99
C ALA A 11 -10.87 4.97 -7.14
N GLY A 12 -10.41 4.93 -8.39
CA GLY A 12 -11.30 5.08 -9.55
C GLY A 12 -12.27 3.91 -9.72
N LEU A 13 -11.79 2.69 -9.54
CA LEU A 13 -12.60 1.48 -9.58
C LEU A 13 -13.65 1.47 -8.45
N ALA A 14 -13.25 1.86 -7.23
CA ALA A 14 -14.17 1.98 -6.09
C ALA A 14 -15.20 3.10 -6.30
N ALA A 15 -14.82 4.23 -6.95
CA ALA A 15 -15.76 5.28 -7.32
C ALA A 15 -16.81 4.77 -8.31
N ALA A 16 -16.39 4.02 -9.34
CA ALA A 16 -17.31 3.43 -10.30
C ALA A 16 -18.29 2.46 -9.64
N ARG A 17 -17.80 1.60 -8.72
CA ARG A 17 -18.66 0.73 -7.90
C ARG A 17 -19.64 1.55 -7.05
N GLY A 18 -19.19 2.63 -6.43
CA GLY A 18 -20.03 3.54 -5.63
C GLY A 18 -21.17 4.14 -6.47
N PHE A 19 -20.87 4.63 -7.67
CA PHE A 19 -21.90 5.12 -8.60
C PHE A 19 -22.89 4.03 -9.04
N ALA A 20 -22.40 2.83 -9.32
CA ALA A 20 -23.27 1.71 -9.69
C ALA A 20 -24.24 1.36 -8.54
N ARG A 21 -23.77 1.34 -7.30
CA ARG A 21 -24.61 1.14 -6.09
C ARG A 21 -25.63 2.26 -5.88
N ALA A 22 -25.29 3.48 -6.28
CA ALA A 22 -26.20 4.62 -6.27
C ALA A 22 -27.17 4.65 -7.49
N GLY A 23 -27.20 3.60 -8.32
CA GLY A 23 -28.08 3.51 -9.48
C GLY A 23 -27.63 4.36 -10.70
N VAL A 24 -26.40 4.86 -10.71
CA VAL A 24 -25.83 5.61 -11.84
C VAL A 24 -25.14 4.62 -12.78
N ALA A 25 -25.81 4.26 -13.85
CA ALA A 25 -25.29 3.25 -14.79
C ALA A 25 -24.33 3.83 -15.84
N ASP A 26 -24.48 5.11 -16.22
CA ASP A 26 -23.67 5.75 -17.26
C ASP A 26 -22.40 6.36 -16.67
N VAL A 27 -21.42 5.47 -16.38
CA VAL A 27 -20.11 5.79 -15.81
C VAL A 27 -19.04 5.18 -16.70
N HIS A 28 -18.07 5.98 -17.13
CA HIS A 28 -16.92 5.55 -17.92
C HIS A 28 -15.61 5.88 -17.26
N LEU A 29 -14.65 4.96 -17.31
CA LEU A 29 -13.29 5.15 -16.78
C LEU A 29 -12.31 5.34 -17.94
N LEU A 30 -11.44 6.33 -17.83
CA LEU A 30 -10.32 6.59 -18.74
C LEU A 30 -9.03 6.26 -18.02
N GLU A 31 -8.32 5.23 -18.49
CA GLU A 31 -7.08 4.72 -17.87
C GLU A 31 -5.91 4.93 -18.82
N LEU A 32 -4.82 5.48 -18.31
CA LEU A 32 -3.58 5.71 -19.05
C LEU A 32 -2.92 4.41 -19.53
N GLU A 33 -2.85 3.43 -18.65
CA GLU A 33 -2.14 2.17 -18.90
C GLU A 33 -3.01 1.19 -19.72
N ASP A 34 -2.40 0.08 -20.13
CA ASP A 34 -3.06 -1.01 -20.85
C ASP A 34 -3.95 -1.88 -19.95
N GLN A 35 -3.80 -1.76 -18.62
CA GLN A 35 -4.57 -2.49 -17.62
C GLN A 35 -4.92 -1.60 -16.41
N PRO A 36 -6.08 -1.83 -15.76
CA PRO A 36 -6.45 -1.12 -14.55
C PRO A 36 -5.62 -1.58 -13.35
N GLY A 37 -5.69 -0.82 -12.25
CA GLY A 37 -5.12 -1.18 -10.96
C GLY A 37 -4.18 -0.13 -10.37
N GLY A 38 -3.59 0.75 -11.19
CA GLY A 38 -2.62 1.73 -10.72
C GLY A 38 -1.41 1.05 -10.04
N ASN A 39 -1.14 1.34 -8.75
CA ASN A 39 -0.09 0.65 -7.99
C ASN A 39 -0.44 -0.81 -7.62
N SER A 40 -1.66 -1.25 -7.86
CA SER A 40 -2.12 -2.64 -7.68
C SER A 40 -2.13 -3.43 -8.98
N ARG A 41 -1.31 -3.05 -9.97
CA ARG A 41 -1.14 -3.81 -11.21
C ARG A 41 -0.28 -5.04 -10.98
N GLY A 42 -0.51 -6.06 -11.80
CA GLY A 42 0.29 -7.28 -11.86
C GLY A 42 1.05 -7.42 -13.18
N HIS A 43 1.88 -8.43 -13.23
CA HIS A 43 2.70 -8.80 -14.38
C HIS A 43 2.76 -10.32 -14.54
N VAL A 44 3.18 -10.79 -15.69
CA VAL A 44 3.48 -12.20 -15.96
C VAL A 44 4.93 -12.31 -16.42
N LEU A 45 5.77 -12.95 -15.61
CA LEU A 45 7.17 -13.20 -15.92
C LEU A 45 7.40 -14.69 -16.09
N ALA A 46 7.86 -15.10 -17.26
CA ALA A 46 8.07 -16.51 -17.61
C ALA A 46 6.84 -17.42 -17.35
N GLY A 47 5.64 -16.92 -17.62
CA GLY A 47 4.37 -17.62 -17.40
C GLY A 47 3.90 -17.68 -15.94
N MET A 48 4.57 -16.98 -15.03
CA MET A 48 4.21 -16.88 -13.62
C MET A 48 3.72 -15.48 -13.29
N ALA A 49 2.57 -15.37 -12.61
CA ALA A 49 2.04 -14.11 -12.16
C ALA A 49 2.91 -13.52 -11.03
N CYS A 50 3.08 -12.21 -11.03
CA CYS A 50 3.82 -11.48 -10.00
C CYS A 50 3.29 -10.03 -9.87
N PRO A 51 3.45 -9.36 -8.72
CA PRO A 51 3.01 -7.99 -8.55
C PRO A 51 3.95 -6.99 -9.22
N LEU A 52 3.41 -5.83 -9.62
CA LEU A 52 4.20 -4.66 -10.01
C LEU A 52 4.24 -3.58 -8.91
N GLY A 53 3.55 -3.79 -7.81
CA GLY A 53 3.48 -2.85 -6.69
C GLY A 53 2.82 -3.49 -5.48
N ALA A 54 1.66 -2.99 -5.04
CA ALA A 54 0.94 -3.50 -3.88
C ALA A 54 0.66 -5.01 -4.01
N HIS A 55 0.94 -5.77 -2.94
CA HIS A 55 1.01 -7.22 -3.03
C HIS A 55 0.24 -7.97 -1.93
N TYR A 56 -0.36 -7.27 -0.98
CA TYR A 56 -1.20 -7.85 0.07
C TYR A 56 -2.33 -6.91 0.49
N LEU A 57 -3.32 -7.45 1.18
CA LEU A 57 -4.36 -6.70 1.85
C LEU A 57 -4.57 -7.28 3.26
N PRO A 58 -4.36 -6.51 4.33
CA PRO A 58 -4.72 -6.92 5.68
C PRO A 58 -6.22 -7.19 5.79
N LEU A 59 -6.64 -8.02 6.76
CA LEU A 59 -8.04 -8.16 7.06
C LEU A 59 -8.64 -6.81 7.45
N PRO A 60 -9.81 -6.44 6.89
CA PRO A 60 -10.39 -5.13 7.11
C PRO A 60 -10.79 -4.94 8.57
N GLY A 61 -10.28 -3.90 9.20
CA GLY A 61 -10.69 -3.48 10.54
C GLY A 61 -12.15 -2.98 10.57
N PRO A 62 -12.72 -2.75 11.76
CA PRO A 62 -14.15 -2.43 11.93
C PRO A 62 -14.57 -1.10 11.27
N GLN A 63 -13.63 -0.24 10.96
CA GLN A 63 -13.87 1.05 10.30
C GLN A 63 -13.78 0.99 8.78
N THR A 64 -13.27 -0.09 8.18
CA THR A 64 -13.12 -0.27 6.73
C THR A 64 -14.38 -0.86 6.07
N ARG A 65 -15.55 -0.31 6.37
CA ARG A 65 -16.86 -0.89 6.04
C ARG A 65 -17.03 -1.16 4.54
N GLU A 66 -16.69 -0.21 3.69
CA GLU A 66 -16.87 -0.34 2.23
C GLU A 66 -15.97 -1.41 1.63
N VAL A 67 -14.77 -1.58 2.17
CA VAL A 67 -13.86 -2.67 1.80
C VAL A 67 -14.44 -3.99 2.26
N ALA A 68 -14.85 -4.10 3.53
CA ALA A 68 -15.43 -5.32 4.07
C ALA A 68 -16.70 -5.75 3.30
N GLU A 69 -17.62 -4.81 3.00
CA GLU A 69 -18.78 -5.07 2.17
C GLU A 69 -18.41 -5.63 0.80
N TRP A 70 -17.42 -5.04 0.15
CA TRP A 70 -16.97 -5.51 -1.14
C TRP A 70 -16.30 -6.89 -1.06
N LEU A 71 -15.49 -7.16 -0.04
CA LEU A 71 -14.88 -8.47 0.18
C LEU A 71 -15.95 -9.56 0.44
N HIS A 72 -17.06 -9.21 1.10
CA HIS A 72 -18.22 -10.09 1.21
C HIS A 72 -18.88 -10.35 -0.15
N GLU A 73 -19.06 -9.32 -0.98
CA GLU A 73 -19.65 -9.45 -2.33
C GLU A 73 -18.86 -10.41 -3.23
N ILE A 74 -17.54 -10.40 -3.11
CA ILE A 74 -16.65 -11.27 -3.92
C ILE A 74 -16.30 -12.60 -3.23
N GLY A 75 -16.87 -12.86 -2.04
CA GLY A 75 -16.74 -14.13 -1.33
C GLY A 75 -15.44 -14.33 -0.56
N LEU A 76 -14.60 -13.29 -0.40
CA LEU A 76 -13.40 -13.36 0.46
C LEU A 76 -13.73 -13.30 1.95
N LEU A 77 -14.84 -12.68 2.30
CA LEU A 77 -15.38 -12.67 3.65
C LEU A 77 -16.79 -13.29 3.63
N ARG A 78 -17.14 -14.01 4.67
CA ARG A 78 -18.48 -14.57 4.89
C ARG A 78 -18.84 -14.53 6.37
N VAL A 79 -20.12 -14.65 6.68
CA VAL A 79 -20.58 -14.70 8.07
C VAL A 79 -20.91 -16.15 8.41
N GLU A 80 -20.22 -16.72 9.39
CA GLU A 80 -20.44 -18.07 9.92
C GLU A 80 -20.70 -17.98 11.42
N ALA A 81 -21.82 -18.53 11.88
CA ALA A 81 -22.23 -18.48 13.30
C ALA A 81 -22.17 -17.07 13.93
N GLY A 82 -22.50 -16.02 13.14
CA GLY A 82 -22.48 -14.62 13.58
C GLY A 82 -21.09 -13.95 13.63
N ARG A 83 -20.05 -14.63 13.16
CA ARG A 83 -18.69 -14.11 13.06
C ARG A 83 -18.30 -13.92 11.60
N THR A 84 -17.54 -12.88 11.32
CA THR A 84 -16.92 -12.71 9.99
C THR A 84 -15.73 -13.67 9.89
N VAL A 85 -15.70 -14.47 8.83
CA VAL A 85 -14.65 -15.44 8.56
C VAL A 85 -14.06 -15.13 7.19
N ALA A 86 -12.73 -15.15 7.07
CA ALA A 86 -12.02 -15.01 5.81
C ALA A 86 -11.96 -16.35 5.06
N ASP A 87 -11.90 -16.30 3.74
CA ASP A 87 -11.61 -17.48 2.93
C ASP A 87 -10.12 -17.84 3.05
N GLU A 88 -9.83 -18.91 3.79
CA GLU A 88 -8.47 -19.36 4.09
C GLU A 88 -7.62 -19.64 2.85
N ARG A 89 -8.24 -19.97 1.71
CA ARG A 89 -7.54 -20.19 0.44
C ARG A 89 -6.81 -18.94 -0.08
N HIS A 90 -7.19 -17.78 0.41
CA HIS A 90 -6.63 -16.48 0.03
C HIS A 90 -5.83 -15.82 1.14
N LEU A 91 -5.79 -16.41 2.32
CA LEU A 91 -4.90 -15.96 3.39
C LEU A 91 -3.47 -16.42 3.15
N CYS A 92 -2.53 -15.60 3.56
CA CYS A 92 -1.13 -16.00 3.57
C CYS A 92 -0.93 -17.16 4.54
N HIS A 93 -0.38 -18.27 4.05
CA HIS A 93 -0.10 -19.42 4.89
C HIS A 93 1.17 -19.21 5.70
N SER A 94 1.22 -19.82 6.89
CA SER A 94 2.43 -19.85 7.73
C SER A 94 3.53 -20.70 7.06
N PRO A 95 4.80 -20.23 7.09
CA PRO A 95 5.23 -18.98 7.71
C PRO A 95 5.00 -17.76 6.80
N GLN A 96 4.47 -16.69 7.38
CA GLN A 96 4.14 -15.48 6.65
C GLN A 96 5.39 -14.64 6.35
N GLU A 97 6.26 -14.42 7.36
CA GLU A 97 7.39 -13.52 7.26
C GLU A 97 8.59 -14.01 8.07
N ARG A 98 9.81 -13.64 7.65
CA ARG A 98 11.05 -13.93 8.37
C ARG A 98 12.10 -12.85 8.15
N LEU A 99 12.97 -12.68 9.16
CA LEU A 99 14.06 -11.73 9.17
C LEU A 99 15.41 -12.44 9.19
N PHE A 100 16.28 -12.15 8.22
CA PHE A 100 17.68 -12.61 8.26
C PHE A 100 18.51 -11.66 9.11
N ILE A 101 18.97 -12.14 10.25
CA ILE A 101 19.77 -11.40 11.22
C ILE A 101 20.80 -12.33 11.89
N ASP A 102 21.98 -11.81 12.19
CA ASP A 102 23.05 -12.56 12.89
C ASP A 102 23.40 -13.91 12.20
N GLY A 103 23.25 -13.98 10.86
CA GLY A 103 23.63 -15.14 10.05
C GLY A 103 22.57 -16.23 9.93
N ALA A 104 21.38 -16.06 10.50
CA ALA A 104 20.27 -17.00 10.47
C ALA A 104 18.92 -16.31 10.24
N TRP A 105 17.93 -17.09 9.83
CA TRP A 105 16.54 -16.61 9.74
C TRP A 105 15.85 -16.68 11.10
N ALA A 106 15.32 -15.57 11.55
CA ALA A 106 14.39 -15.47 12.68
C ALA A 106 12.95 -15.37 12.15
N GLU A 107 12.00 -15.88 12.89
CA GLU A 107 10.57 -15.76 12.58
C GLU A 107 10.07 -14.35 12.89
N GLY A 108 9.21 -13.80 12.00
CA GLY A 108 8.72 -12.42 12.07
C GLY A 108 9.76 -11.40 11.61
N LEU A 109 9.37 -10.12 11.61
CA LEU A 109 10.24 -9.01 11.16
C LEU A 109 10.82 -8.18 12.31
N LEU A 110 10.24 -8.26 13.52
CA LEU A 110 10.83 -7.61 14.69
C LEU A 110 12.11 -8.34 15.12
N PRO A 111 13.28 -7.66 15.15
CA PRO A 111 14.54 -8.31 15.55
C PRO A 111 14.42 -9.01 16.91
N PRO A 112 14.92 -10.24 17.06
CA PRO A 112 14.87 -10.97 18.31
C PRO A 112 15.53 -10.18 19.46
N ALA A 113 14.96 -10.29 20.66
CA ALA A 113 15.52 -9.67 21.86
C ALA A 113 15.57 -10.69 23.00
N GLU A 114 16.71 -10.79 23.65
CA GLU A 114 16.91 -11.68 24.79
C GLU A 114 16.07 -11.28 25.99
N PRO A 115 15.54 -12.25 26.78
CA PRO A 115 14.86 -11.96 28.03
C PRO A 115 15.71 -11.08 28.96
N GLY A 116 15.11 -9.98 29.46
CA GLY A 116 15.81 -9.05 30.34
C GLY A 116 16.79 -8.08 29.67
N SER A 117 16.92 -8.13 28.33
CA SER A 117 17.79 -7.20 27.60
C SER A 117 17.26 -5.76 27.58
N PRO A 118 18.13 -4.76 27.41
CA PRO A 118 17.72 -3.37 27.17
C PRO A 118 16.82 -3.24 25.93
N THR A 119 17.05 -4.01 24.87
CA THR A 119 16.23 -4.06 23.65
C THR A 119 14.79 -4.45 23.97
N LEU A 120 14.59 -5.55 24.73
CA LEU A 120 13.25 -5.99 25.12
C LEU A 120 12.53 -4.94 26.00
N ALA A 121 13.28 -4.27 26.88
CA ALA A 121 12.74 -3.19 27.69
C ALA A 121 12.26 -2.00 26.81
N GLN A 122 13.00 -1.66 25.76
CA GLN A 122 12.60 -0.63 24.80
C GLN A 122 11.37 -1.05 23.99
N TYR A 123 11.27 -2.32 23.58
CA TYR A 123 10.08 -2.84 22.89
C TYR A 123 8.82 -2.69 23.76
N ARG A 124 8.90 -3.09 25.05
CA ARG A 124 7.79 -2.94 26.00
C ARG A 124 7.40 -1.48 26.23
N ARG A 125 8.39 -0.58 26.34
CA ARG A 125 8.13 0.86 26.47
C ARG A 125 7.43 1.40 25.20
N PHE A 126 7.86 0.98 24.01
CA PHE A 126 7.24 1.41 22.77
C PHE A 126 5.80 0.87 22.65
N ALA A 127 5.55 -0.40 22.98
CA ALA A 127 4.21 -0.97 23.06
C ALA A 127 3.29 -0.16 23.97
N ALA A 128 3.77 0.19 25.17
CA ALA A 128 3.02 1.04 26.11
C ALA A 128 2.77 2.46 25.55
N ALA A 129 3.72 3.02 24.80
CA ALA A 129 3.54 4.33 24.14
C ALA A 129 2.47 4.25 23.03
N VAL A 130 2.49 3.21 22.21
CA VAL A 130 1.45 2.96 21.19
C VAL A 130 0.06 2.80 21.84
N ALA A 131 -0.05 2.01 22.90
CA ALA A 131 -1.31 1.83 23.64
C ALA A 131 -1.88 3.15 24.19
N ARG A 132 -1.01 4.03 24.74
CA ARG A 132 -1.41 5.38 25.16
C ARG A 132 -1.92 6.21 24.00
N VAL A 133 -1.26 6.14 22.84
CA VAL A 133 -1.65 6.90 21.64
C VAL A 133 -2.95 6.35 21.06
N GLN A 134 -3.19 5.05 21.11
CA GLN A 134 -4.48 4.47 20.67
C GLN A 134 -5.67 5.10 21.41
N SER A 135 -5.53 5.49 22.66
CA SER A 135 -6.62 6.08 23.47
C SER A 135 -7.11 7.44 22.95
N ILE A 136 -6.32 8.16 22.14
CA ILE A 136 -6.78 9.43 21.52
C ILE A 136 -7.60 9.23 20.25
N GLY A 137 -7.72 7.98 19.77
CA GLY A 137 -8.55 7.56 18.66
C GLY A 137 -7.83 7.60 17.30
N PHE A 138 -7.39 6.43 16.84
CA PHE A 138 -6.87 6.20 15.49
C PHE A 138 -7.80 5.27 14.73
N ALA A 139 -7.86 5.41 13.42
CA ALA A 139 -8.65 4.52 12.57
C ALA A 139 -8.02 4.38 11.19
N LEU A 140 -8.31 3.26 10.54
CA LEU A 140 -8.12 3.07 9.11
C LEU A 140 -9.52 2.78 8.52
N PRO A 141 -10.06 3.57 7.60
CA PRO A 141 -9.49 4.81 7.02
C PRO A 141 -9.33 5.95 8.03
N SER A 142 -8.26 6.73 7.88
CA SER A 142 -7.89 7.80 8.81
C SER A 142 -8.93 8.92 8.92
N THR A 143 -9.75 9.09 7.89
CA THR A 143 -10.85 10.09 7.88
C THR A 143 -11.98 9.74 8.85
N ARG A 144 -12.00 8.54 9.41
CA ARG A 144 -12.98 8.08 10.40
C ARG A 144 -12.53 8.28 11.86
N ALA A 145 -11.26 8.62 12.04
CA ALA A 145 -10.75 9.02 13.35
C ALA A 145 -11.06 10.51 13.62
N PRO A 146 -11.26 10.89 14.89
CA PRO A 146 -11.34 12.30 15.25
C PRO A 146 -10.00 13.00 14.96
N TRP A 147 -10.04 14.28 14.59
CA TRP A 147 -8.84 15.11 14.48
C TRP A 147 -8.81 16.10 15.63
N THR A 148 -7.94 15.85 16.60
CA THR A 148 -7.83 16.63 17.84
C THR A 148 -6.51 17.41 17.89
N VAL A 149 -6.35 18.29 18.90
CA VAL A 149 -5.09 19.00 19.17
C VAL A 149 -3.94 18.02 19.42
N ALA A 150 -4.21 16.86 20.04
CA ALA A 150 -3.20 15.83 20.25
C ALA A 150 -2.71 15.21 18.92
N HIS A 151 -3.60 14.93 17.98
CA HIS A 151 -3.23 14.47 16.63
C HIS A 151 -2.44 15.54 15.87
N ALA A 152 -2.85 16.80 15.95
CA ALA A 152 -2.13 17.92 15.32
C ALA A 152 -0.71 18.10 15.90
N ALA A 153 -0.54 17.90 17.20
CA ALA A 153 0.78 17.96 17.85
C ALA A 153 1.72 16.83 17.38
N LEU A 154 1.20 15.62 17.17
CA LEU A 154 1.94 14.50 16.58
C LEU A 154 2.25 14.75 15.10
N ASP A 155 1.31 15.31 14.34
CA ASP A 155 1.50 15.63 12.91
C ASP A 155 2.49 16.78 12.68
N ALA A 156 2.73 17.64 13.67
CA ALA A 156 3.59 18.80 13.55
C ALA A 156 5.10 18.48 13.60
N VAL A 157 5.48 17.28 14.03
CA VAL A 157 6.89 16.88 14.19
C VAL A 157 7.18 15.58 13.44
N THR A 158 8.45 15.34 13.09
CA THR A 158 8.85 14.07 12.49
C THR A 158 8.81 12.94 13.53
N PHE A 159 8.61 11.73 13.06
CA PHE A 159 8.65 10.54 13.91
C PHE A 159 10.03 10.38 14.57
N GLU A 160 11.10 10.69 13.82
CA GLU A 160 12.46 10.77 14.36
C GLU A 160 12.55 11.70 15.58
N THR A 161 12.03 12.93 15.48
CA THR A 161 12.02 13.90 16.59
C THR A 161 11.22 13.39 17.78
N TRP A 162 10.09 12.74 17.53
CA TRP A 162 9.27 12.14 18.59
C TRP A 162 10.01 10.99 19.28
N LEU A 163 10.62 10.07 18.52
CA LEU A 163 11.41 8.95 19.07
C LEU A 163 12.58 9.44 19.93
N GLN A 164 13.26 10.51 19.51
CA GLN A 164 14.34 11.12 20.30
C GLN A 164 13.82 11.72 21.62
N ARG A 165 12.71 12.45 21.59
CA ARG A 165 12.07 13.03 22.80
C ARG A 165 11.63 11.97 23.80
N GLU A 166 11.08 10.86 23.29
CA GLU A 166 10.65 9.72 24.10
C GLU A 166 11.82 8.77 24.48
N GLN A 167 13.05 9.09 24.07
CA GLN A 167 14.27 8.31 24.37
C GLN A 167 14.18 6.86 23.87
N PHE A 168 13.68 6.65 22.67
CA PHE A 168 13.74 5.38 21.94
C PHE A 168 15.02 5.37 21.10
N ASP A 169 16.09 4.76 21.61
CA ASP A 169 17.45 4.78 21.04
C ASP A 169 18.03 3.39 20.74
N ASP A 170 17.32 2.31 21.10
CA ASP A 170 17.75 0.95 20.79
C ASP A 170 17.86 0.72 19.27
N ALA A 171 19.01 0.20 18.81
CA ALA A 171 19.30 0.07 17.38
C ALA A 171 18.37 -0.89 16.66
N ARG A 172 17.94 -1.99 17.32
CA ARG A 172 17.02 -2.98 16.71
C ARG A 172 15.61 -2.42 16.60
N LEU A 173 15.12 -1.74 17.64
CA LEU A 173 13.84 -1.03 17.60
C LEU A 173 13.85 0.03 16.49
N ARG A 174 14.88 0.87 16.45
CA ARG A 174 15.01 1.95 15.47
C ARG A 174 15.03 1.44 14.04
N TRP A 175 15.73 0.34 13.78
CA TRP A 175 15.75 -0.31 12.48
C TRP A 175 14.35 -0.80 12.08
N TYR A 176 13.64 -1.45 13.00
CA TYR A 176 12.29 -1.96 12.71
C TYR A 176 11.29 -0.83 12.42
N LEU A 177 11.35 0.25 13.19
CA LEU A 177 10.49 1.42 12.99
C LEU A 177 10.82 2.14 11.66
N ASP A 178 12.10 2.20 11.27
CA ASP A 178 12.51 2.71 9.97
C ASP A 178 12.02 1.81 8.83
N TYR A 179 12.16 0.49 8.98
CA TYR A 179 11.64 -0.48 8.03
C TYR A 179 10.14 -0.29 7.79
N CYS A 180 9.33 -0.29 8.85
CA CYS A 180 7.87 -0.11 8.75
C CYS A 180 7.48 1.24 8.10
N CYS A 181 8.19 2.33 8.42
CA CYS A 181 7.94 3.62 7.78
C CYS A 181 8.30 3.62 6.29
N ARG A 182 9.41 2.98 5.90
CA ARG A 182 9.80 2.86 4.48
C ARG A 182 8.86 1.96 3.71
N ASP A 183 8.36 0.89 4.32
CA ASP A 183 7.40 -0.03 3.72
C ASP A 183 6.04 0.65 3.49
N ASP A 184 5.44 1.22 4.53
CA ASP A 184 4.07 1.78 4.47
C ASP A 184 4.01 3.17 3.80
N TYR A 185 5.09 3.98 3.88
CA TYR A 185 5.11 5.38 3.44
C TYR A 185 6.20 5.73 2.41
N GLY A 186 7.07 4.79 2.08
CA GLY A 186 8.20 5.01 1.17
C GLY A 186 9.29 5.91 1.73
N ALA A 187 9.25 6.28 3.01
CA ALA A 187 10.20 7.20 3.64
C ALA A 187 10.41 6.86 5.12
N GLY A 188 11.63 7.05 5.63
CA GLY A 188 11.98 6.76 7.02
C GLY A 188 11.48 7.80 8.02
N PRO A 189 11.70 7.57 9.34
CA PRO A 189 11.22 8.40 10.46
C PRO A 189 11.61 9.87 10.41
N ALA A 190 12.72 10.21 9.74
CA ALA A 190 13.16 11.60 9.57
C ALA A 190 12.26 12.41 8.61
N HIS A 191 11.42 11.77 7.83
CA HIS A 191 10.60 12.39 6.79
C HIS A 191 9.09 12.25 7.04
N VAL A 192 8.65 11.21 7.74
CA VAL A 192 7.24 11.02 8.10
C VAL A 192 6.92 11.72 9.40
N SER A 193 5.66 12.15 9.58
CA SER A 193 5.20 12.74 10.83
C SER A 193 5.12 11.70 11.95
N ALA A 194 5.22 12.13 13.21
CA ALA A 194 5.00 11.24 14.34
C ALA A 194 3.57 10.67 14.35
N TRP A 195 2.60 11.44 13.85
CA TRP A 195 1.25 10.92 13.65
C TRP A 195 1.26 9.69 12.74
N ALA A 196 1.95 9.75 11.59
CA ALA A 196 2.00 8.65 10.63
C ALA A 196 2.75 7.44 11.21
N GLY A 197 3.93 7.63 11.79
CA GLY A 197 4.71 6.54 12.38
C GLY A 197 3.97 5.80 13.50
N LEU A 198 3.14 6.52 14.28
CA LEU A 198 2.30 5.92 15.32
C LEU A 198 0.99 5.36 14.75
N HIS A 199 0.40 6.00 13.72
CA HIS A 199 -0.81 5.53 13.04
C HIS A 199 -0.64 4.11 12.50
N TYR A 200 0.53 3.76 11.99
CA TYR A 200 0.84 2.41 11.51
C TYR A 200 0.42 1.33 12.53
N TYR A 201 0.74 1.55 13.80
CA TYR A 201 0.41 0.63 14.88
C TYR A 201 -0.95 0.91 15.51
N ALA A 202 -1.24 2.18 15.78
CA ALA A 202 -2.39 2.58 16.57
C ALA A 202 -3.74 2.39 15.86
N SER A 203 -3.77 2.41 14.53
CA SER A 203 -4.98 2.16 13.72
C SER A 203 -5.25 0.68 13.45
N ARG A 204 -4.31 -0.19 13.82
CA ARG A 204 -4.34 -1.65 13.63
C ARG A 204 -4.28 -2.35 15.00
N HIS A 205 -3.48 -3.39 15.14
CA HIS A 205 -3.42 -4.25 16.34
C HIS A 205 -2.48 -3.74 17.45
N GLY A 206 -1.85 -2.59 17.26
CA GLY A 206 -0.84 -2.09 18.20
C GLY A 206 0.58 -2.58 17.85
N PHE A 207 1.49 -2.45 18.81
CA PHE A 207 2.84 -2.97 18.70
C PHE A 207 2.96 -4.22 19.57
N TYR A 208 3.25 -5.34 18.95
CA TYR A 208 3.36 -6.63 19.61
C TYR A 208 4.79 -6.90 20.07
N VAL A 209 4.94 -7.45 21.28
CA VAL A 209 6.24 -7.86 21.84
C VAL A 209 6.23 -9.38 22.04
N PRO A 210 7.05 -10.16 21.31
CA PRO A 210 7.08 -11.62 21.44
C PRO A 210 7.40 -12.06 22.88
N GLY A 211 6.69 -13.08 23.36
CA GLY A 211 6.94 -13.73 24.65
C GLY A 211 6.35 -13.01 25.89
N ASP A 212 5.61 -11.92 25.72
CA ASP A 212 5.02 -11.20 26.86
C ASP A 212 3.67 -11.73 27.34
N GLY A 213 3.08 -12.71 26.67
CA GLY A 213 1.74 -13.20 27.00
C GLY A 213 0.64 -12.12 27.00
N SER A 214 1.00 -10.89 26.65
CA SER A 214 0.15 -9.71 26.66
C SER A 214 -0.61 -9.52 25.34
N GLY A 215 -0.89 -10.60 24.63
CA GLY A 215 -1.74 -10.62 23.41
C GLY A 215 -3.17 -10.19 23.65
N SER A 216 -3.46 -9.40 24.67
CA SER A 216 -4.74 -8.75 24.92
C SER A 216 -4.73 -7.29 24.47
N GLY A 217 -4.37 -7.01 23.24
CA GLY A 217 -4.84 -5.80 22.59
C GLY A 217 -6.36 -5.92 22.47
N ASN A 218 -7.10 -5.08 23.15
CA ASN A 218 -8.55 -4.90 23.01
C ASN A 218 -8.90 -4.39 21.59
N GLY A 219 -8.44 -5.11 20.57
CA GLY A 219 -8.90 -4.96 19.19
C GLY A 219 -10.27 -5.64 19.09
N SER A 220 -11.30 -4.88 19.39
CA SER A 220 -12.71 -5.24 19.22
C SER A 220 -13.03 -5.40 17.72
N GLY A 221 -12.45 -6.39 17.09
CA GLY A 221 -12.81 -6.84 15.76
C GLY A 221 -13.10 -8.33 15.81
N ASN A 222 -14.37 -8.69 15.83
CA ASN A 222 -14.87 -10.06 15.97
C ASN A 222 -14.68 -10.86 14.66
N ILE A 223 -13.45 -10.92 14.14
CA ILE A 223 -13.08 -11.77 13.00
C ILE A 223 -12.42 -13.00 13.63
N GLY A 224 -13.21 -14.05 13.80
CA GLY A 224 -12.74 -15.34 14.29
C GLY A 224 -11.97 -16.08 13.20
N ILE A 225 -10.66 -16.20 13.37
CA ILE A 225 -9.90 -17.24 12.69
C ILE A 225 -9.97 -18.45 13.59
N GLY A 226 -10.48 -19.55 13.06
CA GLY A 226 -10.52 -20.82 13.77
C GLY A 226 -9.14 -21.49 13.77
N SER A 227 -8.19 -20.99 14.56
CA SER A 227 -6.96 -21.70 14.83
C SER A 227 -6.87 -22.02 16.33
N ASP A 228 -6.68 -23.30 16.66
CA ASP A 228 -6.55 -23.83 18.02
C ASP A 228 -5.13 -23.67 18.60
N SER A 229 -4.25 -22.87 17.97
CA SER A 229 -2.87 -22.69 18.46
C SER A 229 -2.61 -21.25 18.89
N ASP A 230 -2.13 -21.06 20.12
CA ASP A 230 -1.77 -19.77 20.72
C ASP A 230 -0.69 -19.00 19.90
N SER A 231 0.05 -19.67 19.02
CA SER A 231 1.09 -19.08 18.18
C SER A 231 0.58 -18.29 16.97
N ASP A 232 -0.64 -18.58 16.49
CA ASP A 232 -1.22 -17.91 15.31
C ASP A 232 -2.04 -16.65 15.65
N ALA A 233 -2.36 -16.45 16.94
CA ALA A 233 -3.11 -15.27 17.41
C ALA A 233 -2.28 -13.96 17.37
N GLU A 234 -0.98 -14.06 17.08
CA GLU A 234 0.00 -12.98 17.23
C GLU A 234 0.25 -12.20 15.95
N ARG A 235 -0.28 -12.65 14.80
CA ARG A 235 -0.03 -12.03 13.49
C ARG A 235 -1.30 -11.48 12.88
N GLU A 236 -1.18 -10.35 12.22
CA GLU A 236 -2.25 -9.82 11.40
C GLU A 236 -2.39 -10.68 10.13
N PRO A 237 -3.50 -11.44 9.96
CA PRO A 237 -3.68 -12.22 8.76
C PRO A 237 -3.81 -11.30 7.55
N VAL A 238 -3.16 -11.65 6.47
CA VAL A 238 -3.19 -10.90 5.23
C VAL A 238 -3.68 -11.75 4.06
N PHE A 239 -4.47 -11.16 3.19
CA PHE A 239 -4.76 -11.75 1.88
C PHE A 239 -3.57 -11.52 0.95
N THR A 240 -3.16 -12.59 0.27
CA THR A 240 -2.10 -12.53 -0.73
C THR A 240 -2.44 -13.37 -1.95
N TRP A 241 -1.86 -13.00 -3.10
CA TRP A 241 -2.01 -13.70 -4.38
C TRP A 241 -0.71 -13.64 -5.15
N PRO A 242 -0.41 -14.61 -6.04
CA PRO A 242 0.78 -14.56 -6.89
C PRO A 242 0.94 -13.22 -7.64
N GLU A 243 -0.15 -12.69 -8.21
CA GLU A 243 -0.18 -11.40 -8.89
C GLU A 243 -0.30 -10.18 -7.95
N GLY A 244 -0.26 -10.40 -6.64
CA GLY A 244 -0.50 -9.36 -5.63
C GLY A 244 -1.90 -8.77 -5.72
N ASN A 245 -2.05 -7.49 -5.41
CA ASN A 245 -3.35 -6.79 -5.40
C ASN A 245 -3.96 -6.60 -6.80
N ALA A 246 -3.28 -7.04 -7.88
CA ALA A 246 -3.90 -7.12 -9.21
C ALA A 246 -5.09 -8.09 -9.23
N TRP A 247 -5.07 -9.12 -8.38
CA TRP A 247 -6.21 -10.00 -8.17
C TRP A 247 -7.47 -9.24 -7.75
N LEU A 248 -7.33 -8.29 -6.82
CA LEU A 248 -8.40 -7.41 -6.35
C LEU A 248 -8.81 -6.41 -7.43
N ALA A 249 -7.83 -5.74 -8.06
CA ALA A 249 -8.08 -4.76 -9.12
C ALA A 249 -8.87 -5.35 -10.29
N THR A 250 -8.51 -6.56 -10.70
CA THR A 250 -9.21 -7.29 -11.78
C THR A 250 -10.67 -7.55 -11.42
N ARG A 251 -10.97 -7.94 -10.18
CA ARG A 251 -12.35 -8.17 -9.72
C ARG A 251 -13.17 -6.90 -9.62
N LEU A 252 -12.57 -5.80 -9.17
CA LEU A 252 -13.22 -4.49 -9.20
C LEU A 252 -13.52 -4.02 -10.63
N ALA A 253 -12.61 -4.29 -11.56
CA ALA A 253 -12.75 -3.87 -12.96
C ALA A 253 -13.70 -4.74 -13.77
N ALA A 254 -13.87 -6.02 -13.43
CA ALA A 254 -14.65 -6.98 -14.23
C ALA A 254 -16.07 -6.51 -14.56
N PRO A 255 -16.87 -5.93 -13.64
CA PRO A 255 -18.20 -5.41 -13.98
C PRO A 255 -18.19 -4.18 -14.89
N LEU A 256 -17.03 -3.59 -15.13
CA LEU A 256 -16.83 -2.34 -15.86
C LEU A 256 -16.24 -2.54 -17.26
N ALA A 257 -16.03 -3.78 -17.70
CA ALA A 257 -15.28 -4.12 -18.91
C ALA A 257 -15.69 -3.31 -20.18
N GLN A 258 -16.98 -3.03 -20.35
CA GLN A 258 -17.49 -2.23 -21.50
C GLN A 258 -17.38 -0.71 -21.30
N ARG A 259 -16.97 -0.25 -20.12
CA ARG A 259 -16.91 1.17 -19.71
C ARG A 259 -15.54 1.58 -19.23
N LEU A 260 -14.61 0.66 -19.25
CA LEU A 260 -13.20 0.88 -18.95
C LEU A 260 -12.43 1.03 -20.26
N HIS A 261 -11.91 2.22 -20.50
CA HIS A 261 -11.15 2.59 -21.67
C HIS A 261 -9.67 2.74 -21.28
N THR A 262 -8.90 1.71 -21.57
CA THR A 262 -7.44 1.68 -21.35
C THR A 262 -6.68 2.37 -22.50
N GLY A 263 -5.42 2.76 -22.28
CA GLY A 263 -4.63 3.51 -23.25
C GLY A 263 -5.19 4.92 -23.55
N ARG A 264 -5.92 5.52 -22.60
CA ARG A 264 -6.49 6.88 -22.73
C ARG A 264 -5.70 7.88 -21.90
N VAL A 265 -4.82 8.61 -22.55
CA VAL A 265 -4.03 9.67 -21.92
C VAL A 265 -4.88 10.93 -21.82
N VAL A 266 -5.43 11.21 -20.66
CA VAL A 266 -6.20 12.45 -20.45
C VAL A 266 -5.25 13.65 -20.45
N LEU A 267 -5.45 14.57 -21.39
CA LEU A 267 -4.61 15.73 -21.64
C LEU A 267 -5.16 16.99 -20.96
N ARG A 268 -6.49 17.15 -20.92
CA ARG A 268 -7.14 18.32 -20.35
C ARG A 268 -8.54 17.99 -19.82
N VAL A 269 -8.87 18.61 -18.71
CA VAL A 269 -10.22 18.60 -18.11
C VAL A 269 -10.65 20.04 -17.91
N GLN A 270 -11.79 20.41 -18.48
CA GLN A 270 -12.32 21.77 -18.45
C GLN A 270 -13.76 21.74 -17.92
N GLU A 271 -14.00 22.39 -16.77
CA GLU A 271 -15.37 22.61 -16.29
C GLU A 271 -16.06 23.69 -17.14
N GLN A 272 -17.26 23.40 -17.61
CA GLN A 272 -18.09 24.27 -18.44
C GLN A 272 -19.41 24.57 -17.74
N ARG A 273 -20.18 25.51 -18.29
CA ARG A 273 -21.46 25.94 -17.71
C ARG A 273 -22.44 24.77 -17.50
N ASP A 274 -22.47 23.82 -18.41
CA ASP A 274 -23.44 22.71 -18.49
C ASP A 274 -22.85 21.33 -18.28
N GLY A 275 -21.53 21.22 -18.06
CA GLY A 275 -20.87 19.94 -17.86
C GLY A 275 -19.35 20.06 -17.71
N VAL A 276 -18.66 19.00 -18.01
CA VAL A 276 -17.19 18.92 -18.03
C VAL A 276 -16.73 18.31 -19.33
N SER A 277 -15.81 18.99 -20.01
CA SER A 277 -15.12 18.52 -21.21
C SER A 277 -13.84 17.82 -20.81
N VAL A 278 -13.58 16.62 -21.35
CA VAL A 278 -12.35 15.87 -21.17
C VAL A 278 -11.75 15.60 -22.54
N LEU A 279 -10.51 16.02 -22.73
CA LEU A 279 -9.72 15.74 -23.92
C LEU A 279 -8.75 14.61 -23.61
N ALA A 280 -8.79 13.53 -24.35
CA ALA A 280 -7.93 12.38 -24.18
C ALA A 280 -7.28 11.98 -25.52
N TRP A 281 -6.09 11.42 -25.43
CA TRP A 281 -5.42 10.75 -26.53
C TRP A 281 -5.68 9.25 -26.43
N ASP A 282 -6.16 8.65 -27.50
CA ASP A 282 -6.29 7.21 -27.66
C ASP A 282 -5.02 6.63 -28.28
N GLU A 283 -4.27 5.84 -27.51
CA GLU A 283 -3.02 5.25 -27.99
C GLU A 283 -3.22 4.17 -29.04
N ALA A 284 -4.34 3.45 -29.01
CA ALA A 284 -4.61 2.40 -29.98
C ALA A 284 -4.98 2.98 -31.36
N GLU A 285 -5.88 3.96 -31.38
CA GLU A 285 -6.38 4.57 -32.61
C GLU A 285 -5.54 5.79 -33.05
N GLN A 286 -4.54 6.22 -32.24
CA GLN A 286 -3.66 7.36 -32.52
C GLN A 286 -4.44 8.64 -32.85
N GLN A 287 -5.49 8.92 -32.09
CA GLN A 287 -6.38 10.07 -32.30
C GLN A 287 -6.77 10.75 -30.97
N VAL A 288 -7.24 11.99 -31.10
CA VAL A 288 -7.78 12.74 -29.97
C VAL A 288 -9.26 12.44 -29.84
N GLU A 289 -9.66 12.07 -28.63
CA GLU A 289 -11.06 11.89 -28.23
C GLU A 289 -11.55 13.08 -27.42
N HIS A 290 -12.79 13.50 -27.64
CA HIS A 290 -13.46 14.55 -26.90
C HIS A 290 -14.67 13.96 -26.15
N TRP A 291 -14.59 13.91 -24.83
CA TRP A 291 -15.61 13.35 -23.95
C TRP A 291 -16.37 14.47 -23.25
N GLN A 292 -17.71 14.38 -23.23
CA GLN A 292 -18.58 15.30 -22.51
C GLN A 292 -19.28 14.57 -21.37
N ALA A 293 -19.13 15.07 -20.14
CA ALA A 293 -19.71 14.47 -18.94
C ALA A 293 -20.47 15.51 -18.10
N ALA A 294 -21.50 15.07 -17.38
CA ALA A 294 -22.17 15.94 -16.41
C ALA A 294 -21.26 16.19 -15.18
N ARG A 295 -20.39 15.21 -14.85
CA ARG A 295 -19.38 15.31 -13.79
C ARG A 295 -18.13 14.49 -14.11
N VAL A 296 -17.03 14.85 -13.47
CA VAL A 296 -15.74 14.13 -13.58
C VAL A 296 -15.21 13.82 -12.18
N VAL A 297 -14.71 12.60 -11.97
CA VAL A 297 -13.93 12.23 -10.80
C VAL A 297 -12.48 12.07 -11.23
N LEU A 298 -11.58 12.85 -10.64
CA LEU A 298 -10.14 12.75 -10.83
C LEU A 298 -9.58 11.75 -9.81
N ALA A 299 -9.41 10.50 -10.23
CA ALA A 299 -8.93 9.38 -9.42
C ALA A 299 -7.45 9.08 -9.72
N LEU A 300 -6.62 10.11 -9.64
CA LEU A 300 -5.20 10.09 -10.02
C LEU A 300 -4.41 11.00 -9.08
N PRO A 301 -3.07 10.91 -9.05
CA PRO A 301 -2.23 11.73 -8.18
C PRO A 301 -2.53 13.23 -8.34
N LEU A 302 -2.59 13.96 -7.22
CA LEU A 302 -3.03 15.35 -7.22
C LEU A 302 -2.13 16.26 -8.07
N PHE A 303 -0.83 15.96 -8.18
CA PHE A 303 0.07 16.71 -9.04
C PHE A 303 -0.25 16.52 -10.53
N VAL A 304 -0.80 15.39 -10.94
CA VAL A 304 -1.31 15.16 -12.29
C VAL A 304 -2.63 15.89 -12.48
N ALA A 305 -3.55 15.79 -11.51
CA ALA A 305 -4.81 16.53 -11.53
C ALA A 305 -4.61 18.04 -11.76
N ALA A 306 -3.64 18.61 -11.04
CA ALA A 306 -3.30 20.04 -11.17
C ALA A 306 -2.78 20.44 -12.56
N ARG A 307 -2.20 19.50 -13.31
CA ARG A 307 -1.67 19.74 -14.65
C ARG A 307 -2.72 19.63 -15.76
N ILE A 308 -3.67 18.70 -15.59
CA ILE A 308 -4.69 18.44 -16.61
C ILE A 308 -5.94 19.31 -16.44
N LEU A 309 -6.20 19.83 -15.22
CA LEU A 309 -7.28 20.80 -15.00
C LEU A 309 -6.90 22.16 -15.59
N GLU A 310 -7.74 22.68 -16.48
CA GLU A 310 -7.51 24.00 -17.10
C GLU A 310 -7.52 25.13 -16.07
N SER A 311 -8.34 25.01 -15.04
CA SER A 311 -8.44 25.97 -13.93
C SER A 311 -8.41 25.20 -12.59
N PRO A 312 -7.22 24.82 -12.10
CA PRO A 312 -7.10 24.11 -10.85
C PRO A 312 -7.55 24.99 -9.66
N PRO A 313 -8.40 24.49 -8.76
CA PRO A 313 -8.82 25.27 -7.60
C PRO A 313 -7.64 25.59 -6.67
N PRO A 314 -7.65 26.73 -5.95
CA PRO A 314 -6.55 27.11 -5.05
C PRO A 314 -6.16 26.04 -4.04
N ALA A 315 -7.14 25.27 -3.55
CA ALA A 315 -6.90 24.14 -2.65
C ALA A 315 -6.05 23.03 -3.31
N LEU A 316 -6.23 22.75 -4.61
CA LEU A 316 -5.42 21.77 -5.32
C LEU A 316 -3.97 22.25 -5.48
N VAL A 317 -3.79 23.52 -5.84
CA VAL A 317 -2.44 24.13 -5.96
C VAL A 317 -1.70 24.08 -4.62
N ALA A 318 -2.38 24.45 -3.54
CA ALA A 318 -1.81 24.40 -2.19
C ALA A 318 -1.52 22.99 -1.72
N ALA A 319 -2.39 22.01 -2.00
CA ALA A 319 -2.19 20.61 -1.67
C ALA A 319 -0.95 20.03 -2.40
N VAL A 320 -0.83 20.29 -3.69
CA VAL A 320 0.32 19.83 -4.49
C VAL A 320 1.65 20.44 -4.01
N ALA A 321 1.63 21.69 -3.59
CA ALA A 321 2.83 22.34 -3.05
C ALA A 321 3.28 21.74 -1.70
N GLY A 322 2.34 21.17 -0.93
CA GLY A 322 2.62 20.56 0.38
C GLY A 322 2.89 19.05 0.34
N LEU A 323 2.64 18.36 -0.79
CA LEU A 323 2.82 16.92 -0.90
C LEU A 323 4.20 16.55 -1.47
N GLY A 324 4.92 15.70 -0.75
CA GLY A 324 6.07 14.96 -1.26
C GLY A 324 5.70 13.54 -1.69
N TYR A 325 6.49 12.96 -2.59
CA TYR A 325 6.28 11.59 -3.07
C TYR A 325 7.57 10.77 -2.98
N ALA A 326 7.44 9.52 -2.57
CA ALA A 326 8.53 8.56 -2.57
C ALA A 326 8.63 7.85 -3.93
N PRO A 327 9.84 7.73 -4.50
CA PRO A 327 10.08 6.84 -5.63
C PRO A 327 10.28 5.40 -5.15
N TRP A 328 9.91 4.43 -5.99
CA TRP A 328 10.05 3.00 -5.71
C TRP A 328 10.65 2.25 -6.88
N LEU A 329 11.40 1.20 -6.54
CA LEU A 329 11.85 0.19 -7.48
C LEU A 329 11.26 -1.16 -7.06
N VAL A 330 10.51 -1.79 -7.97
CA VAL A 330 10.03 -3.16 -7.84
C VAL A 330 10.76 -4.01 -8.86
N ALA A 331 11.34 -5.13 -8.41
CA ALA A 331 12.10 -6.03 -9.28
C ALA A 331 11.52 -7.44 -9.19
N ASN A 332 11.03 -7.94 -10.31
CA ASN A 332 10.59 -9.32 -10.47
C ASN A 332 11.74 -10.17 -11.01
N LEU A 333 12.18 -11.15 -10.24
CA LEU A 333 13.33 -12.00 -10.54
C LEU A 333 12.84 -13.42 -10.87
N HIS A 334 12.97 -13.82 -12.11
CA HIS A 334 12.74 -15.21 -12.52
C HIS A 334 13.97 -16.06 -12.20
N LEU A 335 13.78 -17.08 -11.38
CA LEU A 335 14.80 -18.05 -10.99
C LEU A 335 14.54 -19.40 -11.66
N ASP A 336 15.62 -20.10 -12.07
CA ASP A 336 15.52 -21.44 -12.66
C ASP A 336 15.10 -22.52 -11.63
N ARG A 337 15.36 -22.26 -10.36
CA ARG A 337 14.99 -23.10 -9.19
C ARG A 337 15.04 -22.28 -7.89
N PRO A 338 14.51 -22.79 -6.77
CA PRO A 338 14.62 -22.14 -5.47
C PRO A 338 16.06 -21.87 -5.06
N LEU A 339 16.26 -20.79 -4.30
CA LEU A 339 17.55 -20.43 -3.72
C LEU A 339 17.97 -21.40 -2.62
N LEU A 340 19.27 -21.50 -2.38
CA LEU A 340 19.79 -22.21 -1.21
C LEU A 340 19.30 -21.50 0.05
N ASP A 341 18.67 -22.30 0.92
CA ASP A 341 18.18 -21.76 2.19
C ASP A 341 19.31 -21.67 3.22
N ARG A 342 19.15 -20.73 4.16
CA ARG A 342 20.06 -20.51 5.28
C ARG A 342 19.42 -21.08 6.55
N PRO A 343 20.23 -21.38 7.62
CA PRO A 343 19.68 -21.87 8.88
C PRO A 343 18.62 -20.93 9.48
N GLY A 344 17.72 -21.49 10.27
CA GLY A 344 16.71 -20.75 11.04
C GLY A 344 15.28 -21.01 10.57
N ALA A 345 14.44 -19.98 10.59
CA ALA A 345 13.04 -20.07 10.19
C ALA A 345 12.89 -20.56 8.73
N PRO A 346 11.88 -21.38 8.42
CA PRO A 346 11.68 -21.92 7.08
C PRO A 346 11.35 -20.85 6.05
N PRO A 347 11.43 -21.16 4.73
CA PRO A 347 11.02 -20.25 3.67
C PRO A 347 9.63 -19.68 3.90
N SER A 348 9.53 -18.37 3.84
CA SER A 348 8.32 -17.59 4.12
C SER A 348 7.87 -16.84 2.88
N TRP A 349 6.64 -16.35 2.91
CA TRP A 349 6.14 -15.46 1.86
C TRP A 349 6.95 -14.16 1.80
N ASP A 350 7.13 -13.46 2.92
CA ASP A 350 7.95 -12.26 3.02
C ASP A 350 9.30 -12.54 3.70
N ASN A 351 10.38 -12.01 3.12
CA ASN A 351 11.75 -12.33 3.49
C ASN A 351 12.60 -11.05 3.51
N VAL A 352 13.00 -10.63 4.68
CA VAL A 352 13.70 -9.35 4.92
C VAL A 352 15.08 -9.60 5.48
N ALA A 353 16.07 -8.77 5.10
CA ALA A 353 17.42 -8.82 5.65
C ALA A 353 17.67 -7.59 6.55
N TYR A 354 18.08 -7.85 7.79
CA TYR A 354 18.44 -6.78 8.73
C TYR A 354 19.57 -5.90 8.17
N GLY A 355 19.37 -4.59 8.21
CA GLY A 355 20.35 -3.62 7.72
C GLY A 355 20.55 -3.60 6.20
N ALA A 356 19.66 -4.23 5.42
CA ALA A 356 19.65 -4.10 3.97
C ALA A 356 19.08 -2.74 3.52
N ALA A 357 19.49 -2.30 2.33
CA ALA A 357 18.94 -1.07 1.73
C ALA A 357 17.51 -1.30 1.19
N GLY A 358 17.25 -2.50 0.66
CA GLY A 358 15.92 -2.93 0.22
C GLY A 358 14.98 -3.27 1.37
N LEU A 359 13.72 -3.47 1.03
CA LEU A 359 12.67 -3.93 1.95
C LEU A 359 12.50 -5.45 1.94
N GLY A 360 13.42 -6.17 1.29
CA GLY A 360 13.33 -7.61 1.13
C GLY A 360 12.60 -8.02 -0.14
N TYR A 361 12.06 -9.23 -0.13
CA TYR A 361 11.32 -9.79 -1.25
C TYR A 361 10.17 -10.68 -0.78
N VAL A 362 9.11 -10.73 -1.58
CA VAL A 362 8.07 -11.74 -1.45
C VAL A 362 8.25 -12.84 -2.48
N ASP A 363 7.95 -14.08 -2.09
CA ASP A 363 7.84 -15.19 -3.04
C ASP A 363 6.46 -15.16 -3.68
N ALA A 364 6.36 -14.66 -4.91
CA ALA A 364 5.11 -14.58 -5.65
C ALA A 364 4.43 -15.95 -5.85
N MET A 365 5.19 -17.03 -5.74
CA MET A 365 4.70 -18.40 -5.93
C MET A 365 4.32 -19.11 -4.62
N HIS A 366 4.47 -18.44 -3.46
CA HIS A 366 4.23 -19.03 -2.13
C HIS A 366 2.84 -19.68 -2.00
N GLN A 367 1.81 -19.03 -2.54
CA GLN A 367 0.42 -19.55 -2.52
C GLN A 367 0.06 -20.36 -3.76
N SER A 368 1.02 -20.65 -4.64
CA SER A 368 0.75 -21.51 -5.78
C SER A 368 0.65 -22.98 -5.34
N LEU A 369 -0.31 -23.72 -5.92
CA LEU A 369 -0.43 -25.17 -5.69
C LEU A 369 0.64 -25.99 -6.42
N ARG A 370 1.73 -25.35 -6.87
CA ARG A 370 2.84 -26.03 -7.56
C ARG A 370 3.63 -26.88 -6.56
N GLN A 371 3.79 -28.15 -6.86
CA GLN A 371 4.66 -29.01 -6.08
C GLN A 371 6.13 -28.66 -6.38
N GLY A 372 6.88 -28.37 -5.34
CA GLY A 372 8.21 -27.87 -5.17
C GLY A 372 9.28 -28.03 -6.24
N GLY A 373 10.38 -27.29 -6.11
CA GLY A 373 11.66 -27.52 -6.80
C GLY A 373 11.82 -26.93 -8.20
N GLY A 374 10.77 -26.33 -8.81
CA GLY A 374 10.84 -25.71 -10.15
C GLY A 374 11.24 -24.24 -10.15
N ALA A 375 11.17 -23.61 -11.33
CA ALA A 375 11.35 -22.18 -11.49
C ALA A 375 10.37 -21.38 -10.62
N THR A 376 10.80 -20.24 -10.09
CA THR A 376 9.97 -19.33 -9.27
C THR A 376 10.18 -17.86 -9.65
N VAL A 377 9.33 -16.99 -9.14
CA VAL A 377 9.49 -15.53 -9.24
C VAL A 377 9.53 -14.93 -7.84
N LEU A 378 10.59 -14.20 -7.54
CA LEU A 378 10.71 -13.36 -6.37
C LEU A 378 10.44 -11.92 -6.76
N THR A 379 9.69 -11.18 -5.94
CA THR A 379 9.45 -9.75 -6.12
C THR A 379 10.14 -8.96 -5.02
N ALA A 380 11.21 -8.26 -5.36
CA ALA A 380 11.99 -7.44 -4.44
C ALA A 380 11.55 -5.99 -4.47
N TYR A 381 11.53 -5.35 -3.31
CA TYR A 381 11.06 -3.99 -3.10
C TYR A 381 12.14 -3.07 -2.55
N HIS A 382 12.22 -1.85 -3.10
CA HIS A 382 13.10 -0.80 -2.62
C HIS A 382 12.36 0.54 -2.57
N ALA A 383 12.15 1.05 -1.37
CA ALA A 383 11.80 2.44 -1.16
C ALA A 383 13.05 3.30 -1.38
N VAL A 384 13.02 4.12 -2.42
CA VAL A 384 14.17 4.93 -2.83
C VAL A 384 14.04 6.33 -2.24
N PRO A 385 15.11 6.92 -1.65
CA PRO A 385 15.05 8.29 -1.16
C PRO A 385 14.59 9.27 -2.24
N ALA A 386 13.75 10.24 -1.88
CA ALA A 386 13.19 11.21 -2.84
C ALA A 386 14.26 11.97 -3.63
N ALA A 387 15.41 12.23 -2.99
CA ALA A 387 16.58 12.88 -3.64
C ALA A 387 17.19 12.03 -4.78
N GLU A 388 17.02 10.71 -4.74
CA GLU A 388 17.54 9.78 -5.76
C GLU A 388 16.55 9.52 -6.91
N ARG A 389 15.36 10.15 -6.92
CA ARG A 389 14.34 9.95 -7.96
C ARG A 389 14.86 10.11 -9.37
N ALA A 390 15.56 11.21 -9.64
CA ALA A 390 16.13 11.48 -10.96
C ALA A 390 17.16 10.41 -11.37
N ALA A 391 17.99 9.98 -10.43
CA ALA A 391 18.95 8.92 -10.65
C ALA A 391 18.26 7.57 -10.90
N LEU A 392 17.22 7.20 -10.14
CA LEU A 392 16.43 5.98 -10.38
C LEU A 392 15.87 5.93 -11.81
N LEU A 393 15.32 7.05 -12.29
CA LEU A 393 14.69 7.10 -13.62
C LEU A 393 15.72 7.15 -14.76
N ALA A 394 16.88 7.79 -14.55
CA ALA A 394 17.92 7.95 -15.56
C ALA A 394 18.89 6.76 -15.65
N ARG A 395 19.07 5.97 -14.59
CA ARG A 395 20.02 4.85 -14.58
C ARG A 395 19.60 3.75 -15.54
N PRO A 396 20.56 3.07 -16.22
CA PRO A 396 20.27 1.90 -17.02
C PRO A 396 19.58 0.79 -16.20
N PRO A 397 18.63 0.03 -16.78
CA PRO A 397 17.98 -1.09 -16.07
C PRO A 397 18.97 -2.08 -15.44
N ALA A 398 20.05 -2.42 -16.15
CA ALA A 398 21.09 -3.31 -15.63
C ALA A 398 21.74 -2.83 -14.33
N PHE A 399 21.91 -1.51 -14.16
CA PHE A 399 22.43 -0.93 -12.92
C PHE A 399 21.43 -1.13 -11.75
N CYS A 400 20.14 -0.89 -11.98
CA CYS A 400 19.10 -1.11 -10.96
C CYS A 400 18.99 -2.59 -10.60
N ALA A 401 18.99 -3.49 -11.58
CA ALA A 401 19.01 -4.94 -11.36
C ALA A 401 20.26 -5.38 -10.56
N GLY A 402 21.43 -4.83 -10.90
CA GLY A 402 22.68 -5.09 -10.18
C GLY A 402 22.57 -4.78 -8.69
N ARG A 403 22.05 -3.60 -8.33
CA ARG A 403 21.83 -3.18 -6.93
C ARG A 403 20.90 -4.14 -6.17
N VAL A 404 19.78 -4.53 -6.80
CA VAL A 404 18.86 -5.51 -6.20
C VAL A 404 19.56 -6.84 -5.96
N LEU A 405 20.31 -7.34 -6.93
CA LEU A 405 21.05 -8.59 -6.80
C LEU A 405 22.18 -8.52 -5.76
N ASP A 406 22.86 -7.36 -5.61
CA ASP A 406 23.87 -7.15 -4.57
C ASP A 406 23.25 -7.23 -3.18
N ASP A 407 22.06 -6.62 -3.01
CA ASP A 407 21.35 -6.63 -1.74
C ASP A 407 20.87 -8.06 -1.36
N LEU A 408 20.26 -8.76 -2.30
CA LEU A 408 19.80 -10.14 -2.11
C LEU A 408 20.96 -11.14 -1.93
N ALA A 409 22.13 -10.91 -2.55
CA ALA A 409 23.31 -11.78 -2.43
C ALA A 409 23.86 -11.82 -1.00
N ARG A 410 23.56 -10.85 -0.15
CA ARG A 410 23.93 -10.85 1.29
C ARG A 410 23.30 -12.04 2.03
N VAL A 411 22.11 -12.44 1.60
CA VAL A 411 21.33 -13.53 2.18
C VAL A 411 21.44 -14.80 1.34
N HIS A 412 21.37 -14.65 0.02
CA HIS A 412 21.38 -15.74 -0.95
C HIS A 412 22.61 -15.65 -1.87
N PRO A 413 23.76 -16.23 -1.48
CA PRO A 413 24.99 -16.14 -2.28
C PRO A 413 24.88 -16.73 -3.69
N ASP A 414 23.92 -17.64 -3.91
CA ASP A 414 23.67 -18.29 -5.19
C ASP A 414 22.69 -17.52 -6.10
N ILE A 415 22.11 -16.38 -5.67
CA ILE A 415 21.10 -15.63 -6.42
C ILE A 415 21.53 -15.34 -7.86
N ARG A 416 22.78 -14.91 -8.06
CA ARG A 416 23.31 -14.57 -9.40
C ARG A 416 23.48 -15.77 -10.32
N LEU A 417 23.57 -16.99 -9.76
CA LEU A 417 23.62 -18.23 -10.52
C LEU A 417 22.23 -18.75 -10.90
N ARG A 418 21.19 -18.29 -10.20
CA ARG A 418 19.80 -18.74 -10.36
C ARG A 418 18.95 -17.81 -11.20
N VAL A 419 19.25 -16.51 -11.17
CA VAL A 419 18.49 -15.50 -11.91
C VAL A 419 18.67 -15.68 -13.42
N GLN A 420 17.55 -15.88 -14.11
CA GLN A 420 17.49 -15.98 -15.57
C GLN A 420 17.05 -14.68 -16.22
N ARG A 421 16.16 -13.92 -15.53
CA ARG A 421 15.63 -12.65 -16.01
C ARG A 421 15.20 -11.77 -14.84
N VAL A 422 15.38 -10.47 -14.99
CA VAL A 422 14.90 -9.44 -14.05
C VAL A 422 14.06 -8.43 -14.83
N ASP A 423 12.80 -8.28 -14.46
CA ASP A 423 11.93 -7.21 -14.95
C ASP A 423 11.78 -6.14 -13.86
N LEU A 424 11.88 -4.89 -14.26
CA LEU A 424 11.91 -3.75 -13.33
C LEU A 424 10.73 -2.82 -13.57
N MET A 425 10.05 -2.45 -12.49
CA MET A 425 9.12 -1.32 -12.47
C MET A 425 9.71 -0.18 -11.64
N ARG A 426 9.85 1.01 -12.24
CA ARG A 426 10.41 2.20 -11.62
C ARG A 426 9.34 3.27 -11.48
N TYR A 427 8.91 3.49 -10.26
CA TYR A 427 7.93 4.52 -9.93
C TYR A 427 8.65 5.79 -9.48
N GLY A 428 8.52 6.89 -10.21
CA GLY A 428 9.05 8.18 -9.77
C GLY A 428 8.26 8.82 -8.63
N HIS A 429 6.96 8.52 -8.55
CA HIS A 429 6.03 9.11 -7.58
C HIS A 429 5.06 8.01 -7.11
N ALA A 430 5.57 6.96 -6.47
CA ALA A 430 4.77 5.79 -6.10
C ALA A 430 3.76 6.08 -5.00
N MET A 431 4.19 6.80 -3.96
CA MET A 431 3.42 7.02 -2.73
C MET A 431 3.59 8.44 -2.24
N ALA A 432 2.49 9.06 -1.81
CA ALA A 432 2.57 10.30 -1.04
C ALA A 432 3.21 10.02 0.33
N VAL A 433 4.11 10.89 0.76
CA VAL A 433 4.79 10.81 2.06
C VAL A 433 4.01 11.64 3.08
N PRO A 434 3.55 11.06 4.19
CA PRO A 434 2.84 11.77 5.25
C PRO A 434 3.83 12.57 6.13
N ALA A 435 4.44 13.59 5.53
CA ALA A 435 5.35 14.50 6.20
C ALA A 435 4.62 15.36 7.26
N PRO A 436 5.34 16.01 8.19
CA PRO A 436 4.73 16.91 9.16
C PRO A 436 3.78 17.94 8.53
N GLY A 437 2.56 18.03 9.07
CA GLY A 437 1.51 18.94 8.62
C GLY A 437 0.66 18.46 7.44
N VAL A 438 1.04 17.37 6.78
CA VAL A 438 0.31 16.85 5.61
C VAL A 438 -1.06 16.34 6.00
N ARG A 439 -1.17 15.50 7.03
CA ARG A 439 -2.46 14.92 7.44
C ARG A 439 -3.45 15.99 7.91
N GLY A 440 -2.98 17.00 8.62
CA GLY A 440 -3.76 18.17 9.09
C GLY A 440 -4.03 19.23 8.03
N SER A 441 -3.63 19.04 6.76
CA SER A 441 -3.75 20.04 5.70
C SER A 441 -5.18 20.46 5.41
N ALA A 442 -5.49 21.75 5.59
CA ALA A 442 -6.78 22.34 5.23
C ALA A 442 -7.06 22.25 3.73
N ALA A 443 -6.03 22.29 2.90
CA ALA A 443 -6.14 22.16 1.44
C ALA A 443 -6.63 20.75 1.05
N LEU A 444 -6.06 19.71 1.63
CA LEU A 444 -6.51 18.32 1.43
C LEU A 444 -7.94 18.11 1.96
N ALA A 445 -8.27 18.70 3.11
CA ALA A 445 -9.62 18.66 3.67
C ALA A 445 -10.65 19.32 2.73
N ALA A 446 -10.32 20.47 2.15
CA ALA A 446 -11.18 21.15 1.17
C ALA A 446 -11.42 20.31 -0.10
N LEU A 447 -10.39 19.63 -0.60
CA LEU A 447 -10.53 18.74 -1.77
C LEU A 447 -11.40 17.51 -1.46
N ARG A 448 -11.28 16.91 -0.27
CA ARG A 448 -12.17 15.82 0.17
C ARG A 448 -13.63 16.26 0.29
N ALA A 449 -13.86 17.52 0.67
CA ALA A 449 -15.19 18.10 0.82
C ALA A 449 -15.80 18.62 -0.50
N ALA A 450 -15.03 18.64 -1.61
CA ALA A 450 -15.51 19.15 -2.89
C ALA A 450 -16.72 18.35 -3.40
N ARG A 451 -17.81 19.06 -3.77
CA ARG A 451 -19.07 18.47 -4.28
C ARG A 451 -19.52 19.07 -5.61
N GLY A 452 -18.59 19.75 -6.32
CA GLY A 452 -18.81 20.30 -7.65
C GLY A 452 -18.93 19.23 -8.74
N ARG A 453 -18.89 19.70 -9.98
CA ARG A 453 -18.82 18.79 -11.15
C ARG A 453 -17.50 18.07 -11.26
N VAL A 454 -16.42 18.66 -10.79
CA VAL A 454 -15.11 18.02 -10.66
C VAL A 454 -14.92 17.61 -9.20
N ARG A 455 -14.66 16.32 -8.98
CA ARG A 455 -14.39 15.70 -7.67
C ARG A 455 -13.05 14.99 -7.68
N PHE A 456 -12.50 14.76 -6.51
CA PHE A 456 -11.21 14.11 -6.34
C PHE A 456 -11.37 12.80 -5.55
N ALA A 457 -10.66 11.75 -5.99
CA ALA A 457 -10.71 10.43 -5.37
C ALA A 457 -9.34 9.76 -5.48
N HIS A 458 -8.44 10.07 -4.55
CA HIS A 458 -7.09 9.49 -4.52
C HIS A 458 -6.57 9.43 -3.09
N ALA A 459 -5.70 8.46 -2.80
CA ALA A 459 -5.08 8.34 -1.47
C ALA A 459 -4.27 9.58 -1.06
N ASP A 460 -3.75 10.37 -2.00
CA ASP A 460 -3.11 11.67 -1.74
C ASP A 460 -3.97 12.61 -0.89
N LEU A 461 -5.31 12.48 -0.95
CA LEU A 461 -6.22 13.30 -0.16
C LEU A 461 -6.07 13.12 1.35
N VAL A 462 -5.40 12.07 1.80
CA VAL A 462 -5.05 11.82 3.20
C VAL A 462 -3.54 11.85 3.43
N GLY A 463 -2.74 11.98 2.36
CA GLY A 463 -1.31 12.18 2.41
C GLY A 463 -0.47 10.90 2.51
N TYR A 464 -1.07 9.71 2.37
CA TYR A 464 -0.37 8.43 2.31
C TYR A 464 -1.18 7.40 1.50
N SER A 465 -0.53 6.31 1.05
CA SER A 465 -1.10 5.43 0.03
C SER A 465 -1.27 4.01 0.58
N VAL A 466 -2.50 3.68 1.01
CA VAL A 466 -2.92 2.31 1.33
C VAL A 466 -4.25 1.99 0.64
N PHE A 467 -4.53 0.71 0.46
CA PHE A 467 -5.70 0.23 -0.27
C PHE A 467 -7.02 0.76 0.31
N GLU A 468 -7.19 0.69 1.63
CA GLU A 468 -8.40 1.05 2.35
C GLU A 468 -8.74 2.55 2.21
N GLU A 469 -7.72 3.41 2.23
CA GLU A 469 -7.90 4.84 2.00
C GLU A 469 -8.33 5.12 0.56
N ALA A 470 -7.61 4.54 -0.41
CA ALA A 470 -7.93 4.70 -1.83
C ALA A 470 -9.36 4.23 -2.13
N PHE A 471 -9.74 3.05 -1.63
CA PHE A 471 -11.06 2.47 -1.83
C PHE A 471 -12.16 3.34 -1.21
N THR A 472 -11.97 3.73 0.05
CA THR A 472 -12.97 4.55 0.78
C THR A 472 -13.15 5.92 0.14
N LEU A 473 -12.06 6.61 -0.22
CA LEU A 473 -12.11 7.91 -0.89
C LEU A 473 -12.76 7.82 -2.28
N GLY A 474 -12.49 6.74 -3.00
CA GLY A 474 -13.18 6.45 -4.26
C GLY A 474 -14.69 6.30 -4.06
N HIS A 475 -15.08 5.46 -3.12
CA HIS A 475 -16.50 5.23 -2.81
C HIS A 475 -17.22 6.53 -2.39
N GLN A 476 -16.58 7.35 -1.55
CA GLN A 476 -17.13 8.64 -1.09
C GLN A 476 -17.29 9.68 -2.20
N ALA A 477 -16.46 9.63 -3.26
CA ALA A 477 -16.59 10.53 -4.41
C ALA A 477 -17.87 10.28 -5.23
N ALA A 478 -18.50 9.14 -5.07
CA ALA A 478 -19.77 8.80 -5.72
C ALA A 478 -21.00 9.33 -4.96
N ALA A 479 -20.85 9.69 -3.68
CA ALA A 479 -21.92 10.24 -2.83
C ALA A 479 -22.15 11.76 -3.10
#